data_605da1ba01bb70f0f10865930678f0a3
#
_entry.id   605da1ba01bb70f0f10865930678f0a3
#
_cell.length_a   1.000
_cell.length_b   1.000
_cell.length_c   1.000
_cell.angle_alpha   90.00
_cell.angle_beta   90.00
_cell.angle_gamma   90.00
#
_symmetry.space_group_name_H-M   'P 1'
#
loop_
_entity.id
_entity.type
_entity.pdbx_description
1 polymer ?
#
loop_
_entity_poly.entity_id
_entity_poly.type
_entity_poly.pdbx_seq_one_letter_code
_entity_poly.pdbx_strand_id
1 'polypeptide(L)'
;MDMPTLAVWKFSSCDGCQLTLLDCEDELLAIAGRVKIARFTEASSEVQPGPYDVSLVEGSITTADDAERIRQVREMSRTLVTIGACATAGGVQALRNFADVGEFTSVVYARPDYISTLATSTPIAAHVDVDFELHGCPIDRRQLLEVITALLVGRKPNIPAHSVCFECKQRGNVCVVVAHGTPCLGPVTHAGCGALCPAHHRGCYGCFGPMETPNAGAQVGLLRATGMSEADVVRAFRTFNTGAPAFIELSQVTAGPPPALGPRGSREDKSAGG
;
A
#
# COMPACT_ATOMS: atom_id res chain seq x y z
N MET A 1 -14.50 13.18 -31.17
CA MET A 1 -14.02 13.45 -29.81
C MET A 1 -12.67 12.74 -29.69
N ASP A 2 -11.67 13.45 -29.22
CA ASP A 2 -10.38 12.82 -28.98
C ASP A 2 -10.50 11.75 -27.90
N MET A 3 -9.74 10.67 -28.04
CA MET A 3 -9.72 9.61 -27.02
C MET A 3 -9.10 10.16 -25.74
N PRO A 4 -9.69 9.88 -24.56
CA PRO A 4 -9.12 10.32 -23.29
C PRO A 4 -7.73 9.70 -23.09
N THR A 5 -6.87 10.42 -22.39
CA THR A 5 -5.47 10.06 -22.17
C THR A 5 -5.27 9.47 -20.77
N LEU A 6 -4.51 8.37 -20.71
CA LEU A 6 -4.10 7.70 -19.48
C LEU A 6 -2.58 7.79 -19.30
N ALA A 7 -2.15 8.21 -18.11
CA ALA A 7 -0.74 8.14 -17.69
C ALA A 7 -0.58 7.24 -16.47
N VAL A 8 0.46 6.43 -16.45
CA VAL A 8 0.85 5.60 -15.30
C VAL A 8 2.22 6.07 -14.80
N TRP A 9 2.28 6.35 -13.51
CA TRP A 9 3.44 6.94 -12.83
C TRP A 9 3.95 6.04 -11.73
N LYS A 10 5.27 5.91 -11.67
CA LYS A 10 5.98 5.14 -10.66
C LYS A 10 6.73 6.06 -9.71
N PHE A 11 6.55 5.79 -8.42
CA PHE A 11 7.38 6.30 -7.32
C PHE A 11 7.97 5.11 -6.55
N SER A 12 8.38 5.27 -5.29
CA SER A 12 8.99 4.17 -4.53
C SER A 12 8.00 3.04 -4.28
N SER A 13 8.18 1.91 -4.99
CA SER A 13 7.29 0.74 -4.95
C SER A 13 8.02 -0.53 -5.38
N CYS A 14 7.33 -1.66 -5.35
CA CYS A 14 7.76 -2.95 -5.92
C CYS A 14 7.17 -3.21 -7.31
N ASP A 15 6.44 -2.26 -7.90
CA ASP A 15 5.73 -2.32 -9.19
C ASP A 15 4.56 -3.32 -9.25
N GLY A 16 4.20 -3.95 -8.15
CA GLY A 16 3.14 -4.96 -8.12
C GLY A 16 1.79 -4.45 -8.61
N CYS A 17 1.46 -3.17 -8.41
CA CYS A 17 0.22 -2.58 -8.90
C CYS A 17 0.28 -2.31 -10.41
N GLN A 18 1.42 -1.89 -10.95
CA GLN A 18 1.60 -1.76 -12.40
C GLN A 18 1.61 -3.13 -13.10
N LEU A 19 2.23 -4.15 -12.48
CA LEU A 19 2.14 -5.53 -12.97
C LEU A 19 0.70 -6.02 -12.98
N THR A 20 -0.11 -5.71 -11.97
CA THR A 20 -1.55 -6.04 -11.98
C THR A 20 -2.28 -5.38 -13.14
N LEU A 21 -1.89 -4.16 -13.55
CA LEU A 21 -2.44 -3.52 -14.76
C LEU A 21 -2.03 -4.26 -16.03
N LEU A 22 -0.77 -4.69 -16.13
CA LEU A 22 -0.28 -5.48 -17.28
C LEU A 22 -0.94 -6.87 -17.34
N ASP A 23 -1.16 -7.50 -16.20
CA ASP A 23 -1.85 -8.80 -16.09
C ASP A 23 -3.35 -8.74 -16.49
N CYS A 24 -3.89 -7.54 -16.75
CA CYS A 24 -5.22 -7.40 -17.33
C CYS A 24 -5.29 -7.85 -18.81
N GLU A 25 -4.16 -8.03 -19.49
CA GLU A 25 -4.05 -8.61 -20.84
C GLU A 25 -5.15 -8.14 -21.82
N ASP A 26 -6.10 -9.01 -22.16
CA ASP A 26 -7.17 -8.71 -23.12
C ASP A 26 -8.07 -7.53 -22.69
N GLU A 27 -8.35 -7.41 -21.39
CA GLU A 27 -9.13 -6.28 -20.87
C GLU A 27 -8.35 -4.96 -20.99
N LEU A 28 -7.02 -4.99 -20.82
CA LEU A 28 -6.17 -3.83 -21.06
C LEU A 28 -6.19 -3.43 -22.53
N LEU A 29 -6.18 -4.39 -23.47
CA LEU A 29 -6.33 -4.13 -24.89
C LEU A 29 -7.70 -3.53 -25.23
N ALA A 30 -8.78 -4.02 -24.59
CA ALA A 30 -10.11 -3.45 -24.75
C ALA A 30 -10.21 -2.02 -24.22
N ILE A 31 -9.50 -1.71 -23.13
CA ILE A 31 -9.36 -0.35 -22.60
C ILE A 31 -8.53 0.51 -23.56
N ALA A 32 -7.40 0.01 -24.07
CA ALA A 32 -6.55 0.71 -25.01
C ALA A 32 -7.27 1.08 -26.32
N GLY A 33 -8.33 0.35 -26.67
CA GLY A 33 -9.25 0.72 -27.76
C GLY A 33 -10.16 1.93 -27.45
N ARG A 34 -10.23 2.38 -26.19
CA ARG A 34 -11.10 3.47 -25.71
C ARG A 34 -10.34 4.62 -25.04
N VAL A 35 -9.08 4.40 -24.68
CA VAL A 35 -8.21 5.37 -24.02
C VAL A 35 -6.83 5.32 -24.68
N LYS A 36 -6.21 6.47 -24.85
CA LYS A 36 -4.84 6.58 -25.33
C LYS A 36 -3.89 6.47 -24.14
N ILE A 37 -3.12 5.37 -24.07
CA ILE A 37 -2.05 5.23 -23.07
C ILE A 37 -0.92 6.17 -23.49
N ALA A 38 -0.90 7.36 -22.91
CA ALA A 38 0.04 8.43 -23.25
C ALA A 38 1.38 8.30 -22.51
N ARG A 39 1.39 7.60 -21.38
CA ARG A 39 2.58 7.32 -20.58
C ARG A 39 2.37 6.05 -19.77
N PHE A 40 3.24 5.07 -19.95
CA PHE A 40 3.35 3.88 -19.12
C PHE A 40 4.73 3.26 -19.31
N THR A 41 5.72 3.71 -18.56
CA THR A 41 7.14 3.40 -18.80
C THR A 41 7.49 1.93 -18.55
N GLU A 42 6.70 1.18 -17.78
CA GLU A 42 6.87 -0.28 -17.63
C GLU A 42 6.38 -1.07 -18.87
N ALA A 43 5.50 -0.47 -19.68
CA ALA A 43 4.96 -1.12 -20.87
C ALA A 43 5.59 -0.60 -22.18
N SER A 44 6.01 0.66 -22.24
CA SER A 44 6.50 1.31 -23.45
C SER A 44 7.44 2.46 -23.14
N SER A 45 8.46 2.65 -23.96
CA SER A 45 9.32 3.84 -23.93
C SER A 45 8.66 5.08 -24.54
N GLU A 46 7.52 4.94 -25.21
CA GLU A 46 6.79 6.06 -25.77
C GLU A 46 6.13 6.90 -24.66
N VAL A 47 6.43 8.19 -24.65
CA VAL A 47 5.85 9.16 -23.70
C VAL A 47 5.34 10.35 -24.50
N GLN A 48 4.05 10.61 -24.37
CA GLN A 48 3.41 11.79 -24.95
C GLN A 48 3.25 12.87 -23.88
N PRO A 49 3.39 14.15 -24.24
CA PRO A 49 3.22 15.24 -23.27
C PRO A 49 1.78 15.33 -22.77
N GLY A 50 1.63 15.79 -21.51
CA GLY A 50 0.32 16.12 -20.94
C GLY A 50 -0.31 17.39 -21.52
N PRO A 51 -1.48 17.81 -21.01
CA PRO A 51 -2.14 17.26 -19.82
C PRO A 51 -2.81 15.90 -20.05
N TYR A 52 -3.00 15.13 -18.96
CA TYR A 52 -3.62 13.80 -18.99
C TYR A 52 -5.00 13.82 -18.33
N ASP A 53 -5.97 13.11 -18.93
CA ASP A 53 -7.32 13.02 -18.36
C ASP A 53 -7.33 12.19 -17.08
N VAL A 54 -6.58 11.07 -17.04
CA VAL A 54 -6.44 10.21 -15.87
C VAL A 54 -4.97 9.87 -15.66
N SER A 55 -4.47 10.09 -14.45
CA SER A 55 -3.16 9.63 -14.00
C SER A 55 -3.31 8.59 -12.90
N LEU A 56 -2.76 7.39 -13.11
CA LEU A 56 -2.60 6.37 -12.08
C LEU A 56 -1.21 6.53 -11.45
N VAL A 57 -1.15 6.69 -10.14
CA VAL A 57 0.10 6.92 -9.40
C VAL A 57 0.35 5.76 -8.44
N GLU A 58 1.41 5.00 -8.68
CA GLU A 58 1.91 3.96 -7.78
C GLU A 58 3.14 4.43 -7.02
N GLY A 59 3.27 3.97 -5.79
CA GLY A 59 4.46 4.20 -4.96
C GLY A 59 4.31 5.35 -3.97
N SER A 60 5.24 5.40 -3.03
CA SER A 60 5.31 6.41 -1.96
C SER A 60 6.41 7.43 -2.22
N ILE A 61 6.39 8.54 -1.51
CA ILE A 61 7.41 9.57 -1.59
C ILE A 61 8.50 9.26 -0.56
N THR A 62 9.73 9.07 -1.06
CA THR A 62 10.90 8.73 -0.25
C THR A 62 12.13 9.59 -0.55
N THR A 63 12.04 10.46 -1.56
CA THR A 63 13.10 11.40 -1.93
C THR A 63 12.55 12.81 -2.12
N ALA A 64 13.40 13.83 -2.03
CA ALA A 64 13.02 15.22 -2.29
C ALA A 64 12.59 15.42 -3.76
N ASP A 65 13.27 14.74 -4.68
CA ASP A 65 12.96 14.79 -6.11
C ASP A 65 11.57 14.20 -6.40
N ASP A 66 11.20 13.11 -5.71
CA ASP A 66 9.85 12.54 -5.82
C ASP A 66 8.78 13.49 -5.31
N ALA A 67 9.07 14.22 -4.21
CA ALA A 67 8.14 15.20 -3.65
C ALA A 67 7.90 16.38 -4.60
N GLU A 68 8.89 16.78 -5.37
CA GLU A 68 8.74 17.81 -6.42
C GLU A 68 8.03 17.23 -7.64
N ARG A 69 8.44 16.05 -8.08
CA ARG A 69 7.86 15.38 -9.26
C ARG A 69 6.36 15.11 -9.12
N ILE A 70 5.88 14.73 -7.92
CA ILE A 70 4.44 14.47 -7.73
C ILE A 70 3.59 15.74 -7.87
N ARG A 71 4.11 16.92 -7.50
CA ARG A 71 3.42 18.20 -7.73
C ARG A 71 3.25 18.47 -9.22
N GLN A 72 4.30 18.26 -10.01
CA GLN A 72 4.24 18.39 -11.47
C GLN A 72 3.25 17.38 -12.08
N VAL A 73 3.22 16.14 -11.59
CA VAL A 73 2.24 15.13 -12.01
C VAL A 73 0.82 15.60 -11.71
N ARG A 74 0.56 16.19 -10.52
CA ARG A 74 -0.76 16.72 -10.17
C ARG A 74 -1.20 17.84 -11.13
N GLU A 75 -0.32 18.76 -11.44
CA GLU A 75 -0.58 19.89 -12.35
C GLU A 75 -0.94 19.43 -13.78
N MET A 76 -0.33 18.32 -14.23
CA MET A 76 -0.58 17.74 -15.56
C MET A 76 -1.77 16.78 -15.58
N SER A 77 -2.43 16.50 -14.45
CA SER A 77 -3.47 15.50 -14.34
C SER A 77 -4.83 16.13 -14.06
N ARG A 78 -5.82 15.86 -14.90
CA ARG A 78 -7.21 16.25 -14.65
C ARG A 78 -7.78 15.46 -13.47
N THR A 79 -7.57 14.13 -13.49
CA THR A 79 -7.94 13.22 -12.40
C THR A 79 -6.71 12.44 -11.98
N LEU A 80 -6.35 12.51 -10.69
CA LEU A 80 -5.23 11.77 -10.12
C LEU A 80 -5.76 10.67 -9.20
N VAL A 81 -5.39 9.42 -9.52
CA VAL A 81 -5.78 8.23 -8.78
C VAL A 81 -4.53 7.59 -8.19
N THR A 82 -4.47 7.42 -6.90
CA THR A 82 -3.42 6.62 -6.26
C THR A 82 -3.79 5.14 -6.28
N ILE A 83 -2.82 4.28 -6.61
CA ILE A 83 -3.01 2.83 -6.67
C ILE A 83 -2.04 2.11 -5.73
N GLY A 84 -2.62 1.27 -4.87
CA GLY A 84 -1.88 0.41 -3.96
C GLY A 84 -1.45 1.03 -2.64
N ALA A 85 -1.12 0.18 -1.69
CA ALA A 85 -0.77 0.54 -0.31
C ALA A 85 0.43 1.49 -0.21
N CYS A 86 1.36 1.46 -1.18
CA CYS A 86 2.49 2.38 -1.20
C CYS A 86 2.01 3.82 -1.42
N ALA A 87 1.15 4.04 -2.41
CA ALA A 87 0.65 5.37 -2.76
C ALA A 87 -0.36 5.90 -1.72
N THR A 88 -1.19 5.02 -1.13
CA THR A 88 -2.27 5.41 -0.20
C THR A 88 -1.83 5.47 1.28
N ALA A 89 -0.78 4.73 1.67
CA ALA A 89 -0.36 4.59 3.07
C ALA A 89 1.16 4.52 3.28
N GLY A 90 1.96 4.92 2.31
CA GLY A 90 3.43 4.87 2.38
C GLY A 90 4.03 3.48 2.19
N GLY A 91 3.22 2.41 2.16
CA GLY A 91 3.62 1.03 1.91
C GLY A 91 4.49 0.40 3.01
N VAL A 92 5.13 -0.72 2.68
CA VAL A 92 6.09 -1.39 3.56
C VAL A 92 7.29 -0.48 3.89
N GLN A 93 7.68 0.40 2.95
CA GLN A 93 8.76 1.36 3.14
C GLN A 93 8.48 2.34 4.31
N ALA A 94 7.21 2.56 4.67
CA ALA A 94 6.84 3.41 5.81
C ALA A 94 7.19 2.79 7.19
N LEU A 95 7.68 1.55 7.23
CA LEU A 95 8.32 0.99 8.43
C LEU A 95 9.50 1.85 8.91
N ARG A 96 10.20 2.54 7.99
CA ARG A 96 11.27 3.49 8.33
C ARG A 96 10.79 4.65 9.21
N ASN A 97 9.51 5.02 9.14
CA ASN A 97 8.95 6.13 9.89
C ASN A 97 8.98 5.90 11.42
N PHE A 98 9.27 4.67 11.86
CA PHE A 98 9.37 4.27 13.26
C PHE A 98 10.81 3.99 13.71
N ALA A 99 11.81 4.39 12.92
CA ALA A 99 13.22 4.13 13.18
C ALA A 99 14.10 5.24 12.59
N ASP A 100 15.40 5.19 12.87
CA ASP A 100 16.39 6.11 12.28
C ASP A 100 16.90 5.56 10.95
N VAL A 101 16.54 6.25 9.86
CA VAL A 101 16.97 5.90 8.50
C VAL A 101 18.47 6.08 8.32
N GLY A 102 19.08 7.07 8.98
CA GLY A 102 20.54 7.29 8.97
C GLY A 102 21.28 6.10 9.57
N GLU A 103 20.79 5.54 10.68
CA GLU A 103 21.34 4.32 11.26
C GLU A 103 21.22 3.14 10.30
N PHE A 104 20.05 2.94 9.66
CA PHE A 104 19.88 1.85 8.69
C PHE A 104 20.80 1.98 7.49
N THR A 105 20.90 3.18 6.89
CA THR A 105 21.78 3.38 5.74
C THR A 105 23.26 3.13 6.09
N SER A 106 23.67 3.53 7.29
CA SER A 106 25.07 3.30 7.75
C SER A 106 25.42 1.83 7.95
N VAL A 107 24.43 0.99 8.28
CA VAL A 107 24.63 -0.45 8.50
C VAL A 107 24.52 -1.25 7.20
N VAL A 108 23.61 -0.83 6.30
CA VAL A 108 23.27 -1.61 5.09
C VAL A 108 24.21 -1.29 3.94
N TYR A 109 24.59 -0.02 3.76
CA TYR A 109 25.36 0.42 2.60
C TYR A 109 26.82 0.68 2.95
N ALA A 110 27.72 0.17 2.12
CA ALA A 110 29.17 0.42 2.26
C ALA A 110 29.54 1.92 2.08
N ARG A 111 28.74 2.65 1.32
CA ARG A 111 28.89 4.08 1.05
C ARG A 111 27.55 4.79 1.29
N PRO A 112 27.19 5.06 2.56
CA PRO A 112 25.92 5.73 2.92
C PRO A 112 25.77 7.13 2.31
N ASP A 113 26.89 7.80 2.06
CA ASP A 113 26.98 9.11 1.43
C ASP A 113 26.40 9.16 -0.01
N TYR A 114 26.27 8.03 -0.68
CA TYR A 114 25.64 7.95 -2.01
C TYR A 114 24.11 7.79 -1.94
N ILE A 115 23.55 7.58 -0.75
CA ILE A 115 22.11 7.37 -0.58
C ILE A 115 21.44 8.69 -0.23
N SER A 116 20.69 9.24 -1.18
CA SER A 116 19.81 10.39 -0.94
C SER A 116 18.38 9.91 -0.70
N THR A 117 17.89 10.05 0.53
CA THR A 117 16.54 9.62 0.90
C THR A 117 15.97 10.51 2.02
N LEU A 118 14.66 10.66 2.07
CA LEU A 118 13.97 11.28 3.20
C LEU A 118 13.97 10.35 4.41
N ALA A 119 13.87 10.92 5.60
CA ALA A 119 13.72 10.16 6.84
C ALA A 119 12.42 9.35 6.87
N THR A 120 11.41 9.75 6.10
CA THR A 120 10.09 9.13 6.07
C THR A 120 9.72 8.65 4.66
N SER A 121 8.81 7.67 4.61
CA SER A 121 8.05 7.30 3.43
C SER A 121 6.60 7.74 3.64
N THR A 122 6.09 8.57 2.76
CA THR A 122 4.77 9.18 2.91
C THR A 122 3.84 8.85 1.74
N PRO A 123 2.51 8.77 1.98
CA PRO A 123 1.54 8.60 0.91
C PRO A 123 1.49 9.83 -0.01
N ILE A 124 0.98 9.66 -1.20
CA ILE A 124 0.84 10.73 -2.20
C ILE A 124 -0.04 11.87 -1.69
N ALA A 125 -1.12 11.55 -0.99
CA ALA A 125 -2.05 12.53 -0.42
C ALA A 125 -1.42 13.48 0.62
N ALA A 126 -0.24 13.17 1.14
CA ALA A 126 0.52 14.08 2.00
C ALA A 126 1.18 15.24 1.22
N HIS A 127 1.23 15.17 -0.11
CA HIS A 127 1.94 16.13 -0.96
C HIS A 127 1.03 16.86 -1.95
N VAL A 128 -0.05 16.20 -2.43
CA VAL A 128 -0.99 16.74 -3.43
C VAL A 128 -2.39 16.22 -3.18
N ASP A 129 -3.40 16.93 -3.72
CA ASP A 129 -4.78 16.47 -3.69
C ASP A 129 -4.96 15.24 -4.58
N VAL A 130 -5.63 14.22 -4.06
CA VAL A 130 -5.94 12.95 -4.72
C VAL A 130 -7.44 12.86 -4.95
N ASP A 131 -7.85 12.58 -6.19
CA ASP A 131 -9.26 12.51 -6.55
C ASP A 131 -9.89 11.16 -6.19
N PHE A 132 -9.09 10.08 -6.22
CA PHE A 132 -9.53 8.73 -5.85
C PHE A 132 -8.36 7.87 -5.37
N GLU A 133 -8.63 7.00 -4.39
CA GLU A 133 -7.65 6.04 -3.86
C GLU A 133 -8.11 4.60 -4.11
N LEU A 134 -7.29 3.80 -4.79
CA LEU A 134 -7.50 2.37 -4.96
C LEU A 134 -6.54 1.59 -4.07
N HIS A 135 -7.10 0.96 -3.05
CA HIS A 135 -6.34 0.24 -2.03
C HIS A 135 -5.93 -1.17 -2.47
N GLY A 136 -4.87 -1.69 -1.85
CA GLY A 136 -4.40 -3.07 -2.04
C GLY A 136 -2.89 -3.19 -2.05
N CYS A 137 -2.37 -4.40 -1.76
CA CYS A 137 -0.96 -4.72 -1.91
C CYS A 137 -0.82 -6.16 -2.44
N PRO A 138 -0.81 -6.29 -3.80
CA PRO A 138 -1.18 -5.30 -4.79
C PRO A 138 -2.70 -5.02 -4.86
N ILE A 139 -3.10 -4.10 -5.74
CA ILE A 139 -4.52 -3.81 -6.02
C ILE A 139 -5.23 -5.01 -6.65
N ASP A 140 -6.57 -5.05 -6.56
CA ASP A 140 -7.38 -6.07 -7.26
C ASP A 140 -7.64 -5.64 -8.70
N ARG A 141 -7.43 -6.56 -9.64
CA ARG A 141 -7.62 -6.37 -11.08
C ARG A 141 -9.03 -5.86 -11.44
N ARG A 142 -10.07 -6.46 -10.85
CA ARG A 142 -11.47 -6.10 -11.15
C ARG A 142 -11.79 -4.70 -10.66
N GLN A 143 -11.28 -4.32 -9.49
CA GLN A 143 -11.44 -2.96 -8.96
C GLN A 143 -10.69 -1.95 -9.83
N LEU A 144 -9.49 -2.27 -10.32
CA LEU A 144 -8.74 -1.41 -11.24
C LEU A 144 -9.52 -1.15 -12.53
N LEU A 145 -10.05 -2.20 -13.15
CA LEU A 145 -10.86 -2.10 -14.37
C LEU A 145 -12.13 -1.29 -14.15
N GLU A 146 -12.79 -1.46 -13.00
CA GLU A 146 -13.95 -0.66 -12.60
C GLU A 146 -13.58 0.83 -12.46
N VAL A 147 -12.47 1.15 -11.78
CA VAL A 147 -12.00 2.53 -11.60
C VAL A 147 -11.74 3.18 -12.96
N ILE A 148 -10.94 2.55 -13.82
CA ILE A 148 -10.62 3.09 -15.14
C ILE A 148 -11.90 3.30 -15.95
N THR A 149 -12.77 2.28 -16.03
CA THR A 149 -14.01 2.35 -16.82
C THR A 149 -14.94 3.43 -16.30
N ALA A 150 -15.09 3.55 -14.98
CA ALA A 150 -15.94 4.57 -14.35
C ALA A 150 -15.46 5.98 -14.68
N LEU A 151 -14.16 6.24 -14.53
CA LEU A 151 -13.57 7.55 -14.78
C LEU A 151 -13.67 7.96 -16.26
N LEU A 152 -13.46 7.01 -17.18
CA LEU A 152 -13.59 7.27 -18.63
C LEU A 152 -15.00 7.71 -19.05
N VAL A 153 -16.05 7.27 -18.34
CA VAL A 153 -17.43 7.68 -18.60
C VAL A 153 -17.93 8.75 -17.64
N GLY A 154 -17.05 9.33 -16.83
CA GLY A 154 -17.36 10.43 -15.92
C GLY A 154 -18.27 10.06 -14.73
N ARG A 155 -18.28 8.77 -14.31
CA ARG A 155 -19.02 8.31 -13.13
C ARG A 155 -18.10 8.01 -11.95
N LYS A 156 -18.63 8.02 -10.75
CA LYS A 156 -17.91 7.59 -9.55
C LYS A 156 -17.66 6.08 -9.62
N PRO A 157 -16.43 5.60 -9.32
CA PRO A 157 -16.15 4.17 -9.21
C PRO A 157 -17.00 3.49 -8.13
N ASN A 158 -17.50 2.30 -8.43
CA ASN A 158 -18.28 1.49 -7.48
C ASN A 158 -17.36 0.46 -6.80
N ILE A 159 -16.58 0.92 -5.82
CA ILE A 159 -15.68 0.08 -5.04
C ILE A 159 -16.33 -0.25 -3.69
N PRO A 160 -16.25 -1.52 -3.22
CA PRO A 160 -16.81 -1.93 -1.93
C PRO A 160 -16.25 -1.11 -0.77
N ALA A 161 -17.10 -0.59 0.11
CA ALA A 161 -16.70 0.15 1.32
C ALA A 161 -16.70 -0.72 2.59
N HIS A 162 -17.14 -1.98 2.49
CA HIS A 162 -17.23 -2.92 3.61
C HIS A 162 -15.90 -3.62 3.93
N SER A 163 -15.88 -4.36 5.05
CA SER A 163 -14.70 -5.12 5.45
C SER A 163 -14.54 -6.45 4.70
N VAL A 164 -13.31 -6.99 4.70
CA VAL A 164 -13.01 -8.35 4.18
C VAL A 164 -13.89 -9.42 4.80
N CYS A 165 -14.39 -9.25 6.03
CA CYS A 165 -15.32 -10.19 6.66
C CYS A 165 -16.60 -10.39 5.86
N PHE A 166 -17.07 -9.38 5.13
CA PHE A 166 -18.25 -9.51 4.28
C PHE A 166 -17.98 -10.48 3.12
N GLU A 167 -16.89 -10.29 2.39
CA GLU A 167 -16.47 -11.20 1.32
C GLU A 167 -16.19 -12.61 1.85
N CYS A 168 -15.58 -12.71 3.03
CA CYS A 168 -15.30 -13.98 3.71
C CYS A 168 -16.60 -14.78 3.96
N LYS A 169 -17.66 -14.11 4.43
CA LYS A 169 -18.97 -14.72 4.63
C LYS A 169 -19.67 -15.07 3.31
N GLN A 170 -19.60 -14.18 2.30
CA GLN A 170 -20.17 -14.47 0.98
C GLN A 170 -19.58 -15.74 0.35
N ARG A 171 -18.29 -16.02 0.58
CA ARG A 171 -17.60 -17.23 0.12
C ARG A 171 -17.93 -18.47 0.95
N GLY A 172 -18.67 -18.33 2.05
CA GLY A 172 -18.92 -19.43 2.97
C GLY A 172 -17.69 -19.90 3.74
N ASN A 173 -16.66 -19.06 3.87
CA ASN A 173 -15.45 -19.44 4.59
C ASN A 173 -15.75 -19.61 6.09
N VAL A 174 -15.16 -20.63 6.69
CA VAL A 174 -15.14 -20.79 8.15
C VAL A 174 -14.27 -19.66 8.75
N CYS A 175 -14.80 -18.97 9.77
CA CYS A 175 -14.04 -17.90 10.43
C CYS A 175 -12.82 -18.48 11.16
N VAL A 176 -11.63 -18.14 10.71
CA VAL A 176 -10.37 -18.66 11.27
C VAL A 176 -10.13 -18.22 12.72
N VAL A 177 -10.68 -17.07 13.12
CA VAL A 177 -10.61 -16.61 14.52
C VAL A 177 -11.45 -17.51 15.41
N VAL A 178 -12.71 -17.74 15.02
CA VAL A 178 -13.67 -18.53 15.85
C VAL A 178 -13.30 -20.01 15.87
N ALA A 179 -12.94 -20.56 14.72
CA ALA A 179 -12.67 -21.98 14.61
C ALA A 179 -11.28 -22.40 15.11
N HIS A 180 -10.29 -21.52 14.98
CA HIS A 180 -8.89 -21.89 15.18
C HIS A 180 -8.11 -20.92 16.08
N GLY A 181 -8.72 -19.85 16.58
CA GLY A 181 -8.03 -18.81 17.35
C GLY A 181 -6.95 -18.06 16.54
N THR A 182 -7.01 -18.12 15.21
CA THR A 182 -6.01 -17.50 14.34
C THR A 182 -6.22 -15.98 14.29
N PRO A 183 -5.20 -15.14 14.60
CA PRO A 183 -5.30 -13.70 14.49
C PRO A 183 -5.69 -13.26 13.07
N CYS A 184 -6.60 -12.28 12.95
CA CYS A 184 -7.13 -11.85 11.65
C CYS A 184 -7.51 -10.37 11.68
N LEU A 185 -7.01 -9.59 10.73
CA LEU A 185 -7.35 -8.17 10.54
C LEU A 185 -8.58 -7.94 9.64
N GLY A 186 -9.24 -9.01 9.20
CA GLY A 186 -10.40 -8.94 8.30
C GLY A 186 -11.51 -7.98 8.74
N PRO A 187 -11.87 -7.88 10.05
CA PRO A 187 -12.91 -6.98 10.52
C PRO A 187 -12.65 -5.50 10.25
N VAL A 188 -11.39 -5.07 10.23
CA VAL A 188 -10.98 -3.66 10.06
C VAL A 188 -10.34 -3.37 8.70
N THR A 189 -10.19 -4.39 7.85
CA THR A 189 -9.55 -4.26 6.55
C THR A 189 -10.57 -4.04 5.44
N HIS A 190 -10.31 -3.10 4.55
CA HIS A 190 -11.09 -2.80 3.35
C HIS A 190 -11.20 -4.04 2.44
N ALA A 191 -12.40 -4.30 1.93
CA ALA A 191 -12.66 -5.41 1.00
C ALA A 191 -12.07 -5.17 -0.40
N GLY A 192 -12.00 -6.23 -1.19
CA GLY A 192 -11.56 -6.16 -2.59
C GLY A 192 -10.76 -7.37 -3.05
N CYS A 193 -10.09 -8.07 -2.10
CA CYS A 193 -9.30 -9.26 -2.42
C CYS A 193 -10.14 -10.56 -2.51
N GLY A 194 -11.47 -10.50 -2.33
CA GLY A 194 -12.32 -11.67 -2.26
C GLY A 194 -12.03 -12.58 -1.07
N ALA A 195 -11.52 -12.04 0.05
CA ALA A 195 -11.13 -12.77 1.25
C ALA A 195 -10.16 -13.94 0.97
N LEU A 196 -9.14 -13.69 0.14
CA LEU A 196 -8.20 -14.72 -0.32
C LEU A 196 -7.52 -15.46 0.85
N CYS A 197 -6.95 -14.73 1.82
CA CYS A 197 -6.25 -15.37 2.95
C CYS A 197 -7.15 -16.26 3.79
N PRO A 198 -8.36 -15.85 4.23
CA PRO A 198 -9.29 -16.71 4.94
C PRO A 198 -9.73 -17.93 4.14
N ALA A 199 -9.85 -17.85 2.81
CA ALA A 199 -10.17 -19.00 1.95
C ALA A 199 -9.08 -20.09 1.98
N HIS A 200 -7.85 -19.72 2.38
CA HIS A 200 -6.73 -20.63 2.56
C HIS A 200 -6.38 -20.84 4.04
N HIS A 201 -7.37 -20.73 4.93
CA HIS A 201 -7.22 -20.97 6.39
C HIS A 201 -6.18 -20.05 7.07
N ARG A 202 -5.95 -18.86 6.53
CA ARG A 202 -5.05 -17.84 7.09
C ARG A 202 -5.83 -16.61 7.56
N GLY A 203 -5.36 -15.95 8.60
CA GLY A 203 -5.87 -14.65 8.99
C GLY A 203 -5.61 -13.58 7.91
N CYS A 204 -6.45 -12.56 7.85
CA CYS A 204 -6.19 -11.39 7.01
C CYS A 204 -5.00 -10.60 7.55
N TYR A 205 -4.12 -10.15 6.65
CA TYR A 205 -2.92 -9.36 6.98
C TYR A 205 -3.09 -7.85 6.80
N GLY A 206 -4.29 -7.37 6.46
CA GLY A 206 -4.53 -5.93 6.35
C GLY A 206 -3.98 -5.27 5.09
N CYS A 207 -3.64 -6.02 4.03
CA CYS A 207 -2.97 -5.47 2.85
C CYS A 207 -3.82 -4.48 2.03
N PHE A 208 -5.16 -4.48 2.18
CA PHE A 208 -6.06 -3.49 1.59
C PHE A 208 -6.30 -2.26 2.47
N GLY A 209 -5.55 -2.13 3.57
CA GLY A 209 -5.66 -0.98 4.45
C GLY A 209 -6.94 -0.94 5.29
N PRO A 210 -7.12 0.11 6.12
CA PRO A 210 -8.31 0.22 6.93
C PRO A 210 -9.56 0.46 6.07
N MET A 211 -10.68 -0.18 6.46
CA MET A 211 -12.00 0.16 5.91
C MET A 211 -12.40 1.58 6.36
N GLU A 212 -13.46 2.16 5.78
CA GLU A 212 -13.85 3.55 6.04
C GLU A 212 -14.13 3.86 7.53
N THR A 213 -14.71 2.92 8.28
CA THR A 213 -15.05 3.09 9.71
C THR A 213 -14.55 1.89 10.52
N PRO A 214 -13.23 1.69 10.67
CA PRO A 214 -12.71 0.55 11.38
C PRO A 214 -12.92 0.71 12.89
N ASN A 215 -13.51 -0.30 13.55
CA ASN A 215 -13.52 -0.36 15.01
C ASN A 215 -12.21 -0.93 15.53
N ALA A 216 -11.27 -0.08 15.59
CA ALA A 216 -9.89 -0.40 15.88
C ALA A 216 -9.69 -0.88 17.34
N GLY A 217 -10.36 -0.28 18.32
CA GLY A 217 -10.29 -0.70 19.72
C GLY A 217 -10.82 -2.12 19.93
N ALA A 218 -11.96 -2.46 19.30
CA ALA A 218 -12.50 -3.83 19.36
C ALA A 218 -11.56 -4.83 18.67
N GLN A 219 -10.88 -4.42 17.59
CA GLN A 219 -9.92 -5.28 16.89
C GLN A 219 -8.69 -5.59 17.76
N VAL A 220 -8.15 -4.63 18.49
CA VAL A 220 -7.06 -4.85 19.44
C VAL A 220 -7.49 -5.86 20.52
N GLY A 221 -8.70 -5.68 21.08
CA GLY A 221 -9.27 -6.64 22.04
C GLY A 221 -9.37 -8.06 21.46
N LEU A 222 -9.81 -8.20 20.22
CA LEU A 222 -9.89 -9.48 19.52
C LEU A 222 -8.50 -10.13 19.35
N LEU A 223 -7.50 -9.38 18.91
CA LEU A 223 -6.13 -9.89 18.72
C LEU A 223 -5.52 -10.34 20.05
N ARG A 224 -5.72 -9.60 21.14
CA ARG A 224 -5.32 -10.03 22.51
C ARG A 224 -6.02 -11.32 22.91
N ALA A 225 -7.31 -11.45 22.64
CA ALA A 225 -8.07 -12.67 22.95
C ALA A 225 -7.58 -13.90 22.17
N THR A 226 -6.90 -13.72 21.03
CA THR A 226 -6.24 -14.82 20.30
C THR A 226 -4.84 -15.14 20.84
N GLY A 227 -4.40 -14.49 21.91
CA GLY A 227 -3.10 -14.75 22.55
C GLY A 227 -1.93 -13.93 22.00
N MET A 228 -2.18 -12.91 21.19
CA MET A 228 -1.10 -12.02 20.72
C MET A 228 -0.55 -11.16 21.87
N SER A 229 0.77 -11.05 21.90
CA SER A 229 1.42 -10.05 22.76
C SER A 229 1.19 -8.62 22.26
N GLU A 230 1.36 -7.61 23.12
CA GLU A 230 1.24 -6.19 22.73
C GLU A 230 2.17 -5.86 21.55
N ALA A 231 3.40 -6.38 21.57
CA ALA A 231 4.36 -6.18 20.50
C ALA A 231 3.90 -6.81 19.16
N ASP A 232 3.22 -7.95 19.21
CA ASP A 232 2.70 -8.62 18.01
C ASP A 232 1.46 -7.90 17.47
N VAL A 233 0.60 -7.37 18.36
CA VAL A 233 -0.53 -6.51 17.97
C VAL A 233 -0.02 -5.27 17.21
N VAL A 234 1.01 -4.59 17.74
CA VAL A 234 1.66 -3.46 17.05
C VAL A 234 2.18 -3.87 15.68
N ARG A 235 2.91 -5.01 15.61
CA ARG A 235 3.46 -5.51 14.33
C ARG A 235 2.37 -5.84 13.33
N ALA A 236 1.23 -6.39 13.77
CA ALA A 236 0.12 -6.73 12.88
C ALA A 236 -0.42 -5.51 12.11
N PHE A 237 -0.45 -4.33 12.72
CA PHE A 237 -0.87 -3.08 12.08
C PHE A 237 0.26 -2.40 11.29
N ARG A 238 1.53 -2.69 11.59
CA ARG A 238 2.71 -2.13 10.90
C ARG A 238 3.22 -3.07 9.82
N THR A 239 2.40 -3.37 8.82
CA THR A 239 2.76 -4.25 7.70
C THR A 239 2.70 -3.50 6.37
N PHE A 240 1.64 -3.70 5.60
CA PHE A 240 1.48 -3.15 4.25
C PHE A 240 1.00 -1.70 4.23
N ASN A 241 0.18 -1.31 5.20
CA ASN A 241 -0.46 0.00 5.31
C ASN A 241 0.01 0.74 6.57
N THR A 242 1.30 0.74 6.79
CA THR A 242 1.97 1.24 7.99
C THR A 242 1.69 2.71 8.25
N GLY A 243 1.54 3.52 7.19
CA GLY A 243 1.25 4.95 7.29
C GLY A 243 -0.25 5.29 7.31
N ALA A 244 -1.15 4.30 7.29
CA ALA A 244 -2.59 4.57 7.37
C ALA A 244 -2.97 5.12 8.76
N PRO A 245 -3.65 6.29 8.86
CA PRO A 245 -3.92 6.95 10.15
C PRO A 245 -4.54 6.03 11.20
N ALA A 246 -5.58 5.27 10.83
CA ALA A 246 -6.26 4.34 11.74
C ALA A 246 -5.34 3.22 12.26
N PHE A 247 -4.36 2.77 11.47
CA PHE A 247 -3.40 1.75 11.89
C PHE A 247 -2.24 2.34 12.70
N ILE A 248 -1.85 3.59 12.42
CA ILE A 248 -0.87 4.33 13.25
C ILE A 248 -1.42 4.53 14.66
N GLU A 249 -2.62 5.08 14.77
CA GLU A 249 -3.28 5.33 16.07
C GLU A 249 -3.30 4.07 16.93
N LEU A 250 -3.70 2.94 16.37
CA LEU A 250 -3.73 1.65 17.06
C LEU A 250 -2.35 1.16 17.50
N SER A 251 -1.38 1.31 16.63
CA SER A 251 -0.02 0.88 16.93
C SER A 251 0.65 1.74 18.01
N GLN A 252 0.17 2.98 18.21
CA GLN A 252 0.67 3.89 19.26
C GLN A 252 -0.01 3.67 20.62
N VAL A 253 -1.30 3.37 20.64
CA VAL A 253 -2.05 3.09 21.86
C VAL A 253 -1.53 1.83 22.58
N THR A 254 -1.02 0.88 21.82
CA THR A 254 -0.48 -0.39 22.34
C THR A 254 1.03 -0.37 22.58
N ALA A 255 1.76 0.54 21.92
CA ALA A 255 3.20 0.67 22.10
C ALA A 255 3.50 1.56 23.31
N GLY A 256 4.02 0.96 24.39
CA GLY A 256 4.92 1.70 25.26
C GLY A 256 6.11 2.28 24.45
N PRO A 257 6.94 3.15 25.04
CA PRO A 257 8.11 3.70 24.35
C PRO A 257 8.92 2.56 23.71
N PRO A 258 9.49 2.75 22.50
CA PRO A 258 10.27 1.71 21.84
C PRO A 258 11.35 1.20 22.80
N PRO A 259 11.60 -0.11 22.86
CA PRO A 259 12.68 -0.63 23.69
C PRO A 259 13.98 0.03 23.22
N ALA A 260 14.72 0.62 24.16
CA ALA A 260 16.05 1.14 23.90
C ALA A 260 16.87 0.01 23.27
N LEU A 261 17.42 0.24 22.09
CA LEU A 261 18.34 -0.72 21.47
C LEU A 261 19.51 -0.91 22.43
N GLY A 262 19.55 -2.05 23.10
CA GLY A 262 20.67 -2.41 23.96
C GLY A 262 21.98 -2.38 23.17
N PRO A 263 23.12 -2.09 23.83
CA PRO A 263 24.43 -2.07 23.18
C PRO A 263 24.66 -3.42 22.48
N ARG A 264 24.92 -3.38 21.19
CA ARG A 264 25.29 -4.57 20.43
C ARG A 264 26.51 -5.22 21.08
N GLY A 265 26.34 -6.46 21.55
CA GLY A 265 27.47 -7.28 21.99
C GLY A 265 28.52 -7.31 20.87
N SER A 266 29.72 -6.84 21.19
CA SER A 266 30.92 -6.99 20.36
C SER A 266 31.02 -8.45 19.94
N ARG A 267 30.95 -8.72 18.62
CA ARG A 267 31.35 -10.05 18.11
C ARG A 267 32.81 -10.25 18.50
N GLU A 268 33.04 -11.11 19.49
CA GLU A 268 34.37 -11.61 19.75
C GLU A 268 34.86 -12.34 18.49
N ASP A 269 35.92 -11.79 17.95
CA ASP A 269 36.66 -12.33 16.82
C ASP A 269 37.32 -13.67 17.26
N LYS A 270 36.67 -14.78 16.95
CA LYS A 270 37.27 -16.12 17.12
C LYS A 270 38.06 -16.48 15.87
N SER A 271 39.11 -15.69 15.61
CA SER A 271 40.21 -16.09 14.72
C SER A 271 41.46 -16.24 15.55
N ALA A 272 41.75 -17.43 16.04
CA ALA A 272 43.09 -17.96 16.18
C ALA A 272 43.07 -19.27 16.98
N GLY A 273 43.58 -20.33 16.41
CA GLY A 273 44.09 -21.46 17.16
C GLY A 273 43.75 -22.84 16.60
N GLY A 274 44.69 -23.42 15.85
CA GLY A 274 44.83 -24.85 15.63
C GLY A 274 44.75 -25.29 14.18
#